data_bd35968b45b41298b8c98bc3e09a3f43
#
_entry.id   bd35968b45b41298b8c98bc3e09a3f43
#
_cell.length_a   1.000
_cell.length_b   1.000
_cell.length_c   1.000
_cell.angle_alpha   90.00
_cell.angle_beta   90.00
_cell.angle_gamma   90.00
#
_symmetry.space_group_name_H-M   'P 1'
#
loop_
_entity.id
_entity.type
_entity.pdbx_description
1 polymer ?
#
loop_
_entity_poly.entity_id
_entity_poly.type
_entity_poly.pdbx_seq_one_letter_code
_entity_poly.pdbx_strand_id
1 'polypeptide(L)'
;MRNPIHVLKSLEEKASVSNYKYERLYRNLYNPEFYLLAYANIAKSQGSMTQGVDGQTLDNMSLPRINRIIESIRNRTYQPKPAKRKYIPKKNGKLRPLGITSTDDKLVQEVVRMILEAIYEPTFSNNSHGFRPKRSCHTALTQVKKNFKGVTWIVEGDIKACFDNFDPHVLVELLRKRISDEAFIGLIWKFLKAGYMEQWQYNCTYSGVPQGSGISPLCANIYLNELDIYMQEYKEKYDCEPVRRKTTKEYERASRRYKKARKALMGAEKSTPELVREFKDSRREKMNQHYYNPVEEGFKKIPVQPLRR
;
A
#
# COMPACT_ATOMS: atom_id res chain seq x y z
N MET A 1 10.59 8.32 30.34
CA MET A 1 9.58 7.66 29.49
C MET A 1 10.27 6.60 28.63
N ARG A 2 9.52 5.66 28.03
CA ARG A 2 10.14 4.63 27.17
C ARG A 2 10.51 5.23 25.81
N ASN A 3 11.67 4.87 25.27
CA ASN A 3 12.09 5.29 23.94
C ASN A 3 11.06 4.87 22.88
N PRO A 4 10.59 5.79 22.00
CA PRO A 4 9.60 5.50 20.96
C PRO A 4 9.97 4.32 20.06
N ILE A 5 11.23 4.21 19.65
CA ILE A 5 11.71 3.14 18.78
C ILE A 5 11.51 1.77 19.43
N HIS A 6 11.84 1.65 20.72
CA HIS A 6 11.65 0.39 21.46
C HIS A 6 10.16 0.05 21.63
N VAL A 7 9.31 1.08 21.82
CA VAL A 7 7.85 0.87 21.90
C VAL A 7 7.32 0.37 20.55
N LEU A 8 7.67 1.05 19.44
CA LEU A 8 7.23 0.66 18.10
C LEU A 8 7.69 -0.76 17.74
N LYS A 9 8.95 -1.10 18.03
CA LYS A 9 9.46 -2.45 17.80
C LYS A 9 8.70 -3.50 18.62
N SER A 10 8.40 -3.23 19.90
CA SER A 10 7.60 -4.13 20.73
C SER A 10 6.16 -4.30 20.20
N LEU A 11 5.57 -3.27 19.59
CA LEU A 11 4.26 -3.38 18.92
C LEU A 11 4.36 -4.24 17.65
N GLU A 12 5.40 -4.05 16.84
CA GLU A 12 5.66 -4.81 15.63
C GLU A 12 5.87 -6.31 15.93
N GLU A 13 6.66 -6.65 16.94
CA GLU A 13 6.90 -8.03 17.38
C GLU A 13 5.60 -8.75 17.75
N LYS A 14 4.68 -8.05 18.44
CA LYS A 14 3.36 -8.59 18.81
C LYS A 14 2.40 -8.72 17.63
N ALA A 15 2.65 -8.06 16.52
CA ALA A 15 1.81 -8.13 15.33
C ALA A 15 1.74 -9.54 14.72
N SER A 16 2.79 -10.36 14.91
CA SER A 16 2.85 -11.75 14.47
C SER A 16 2.01 -12.72 15.33
N VAL A 17 1.60 -12.29 16.54
CA VAL A 17 0.81 -13.13 17.42
C VAL A 17 -0.66 -13.09 16.98
N SER A 18 -1.19 -14.26 16.65
CA SER A 18 -2.59 -14.38 16.24
C SER A 18 -3.52 -13.92 17.37
N ASN A 19 -4.55 -13.16 17.00
CA ASN A 19 -5.57 -12.65 17.93
C ASN A 19 -5.07 -11.74 19.08
N TYR A 20 -3.82 -11.22 18.97
CA TYR A 20 -3.33 -10.27 19.97
C TYR A 20 -4.13 -8.97 19.88
N LYS A 21 -4.67 -8.53 21.04
CA LYS A 21 -5.38 -7.25 21.19
C LYS A 21 -4.45 -6.23 21.82
N TYR A 22 -4.29 -5.10 21.14
CA TYR A 22 -3.49 -3.98 21.63
C TYR A 22 -4.29 -3.11 22.57
N GLU A 23 -3.78 -2.95 23.76
CA GLU A 23 -4.34 -2.10 24.82
C GLU A 23 -3.43 -0.93 25.11
N ARG A 24 -4.00 0.11 25.74
CA ARG A 24 -3.25 1.26 26.28
C ARG A 24 -2.35 1.95 25.24
N LEU A 25 -2.75 1.97 23.97
CA LEU A 25 -2.01 2.67 22.90
C LEU A 25 -2.06 4.17 23.09
N TYR A 26 -3.20 4.70 23.56
CA TYR A 26 -3.44 6.13 23.77
C TYR A 26 -2.40 6.78 24.68
N ARG A 27 -1.89 6.07 25.69
CA ARG A 27 -0.86 6.59 26.61
C ARG A 27 0.47 6.89 25.92
N ASN A 28 0.77 6.29 24.77
CA ASN A 28 1.99 6.60 24.02
C ASN A 28 1.96 8.05 23.49
N LEU A 29 0.76 8.61 23.28
CA LEU A 29 0.56 10.00 22.89
C LEU A 29 0.90 11.01 24.01
N TYR A 30 1.20 10.55 25.21
CA TYR A 30 1.67 11.41 26.32
C TYR A 30 3.19 11.59 26.33
N ASN A 31 3.90 10.85 25.49
CA ASN A 31 5.35 10.87 25.45
C ASN A 31 5.87 11.90 24.44
N PRO A 32 6.52 12.99 24.86
CA PRO A 32 7.01 14.03 23.99
C PRO A 32 8.05 13.54 22.97
N GLU A 33 8.79 12.46 23.26
CA GLU A 33 9.76 11.90 22.33
C GLU A 33 9.11 11.36 21.05
N PHE A 34 7.86 10.88 21.11
CA PHE A 34 7.10 10.53 19.90
C PHE A 34 6.86 11.73 18.99
N TYR A 35 6.62 12.89 19.58
CA TYR A 35 6.39 14.13 18.81
C TYR A 35 7.68 14.65 18.20
N LEU A 36 8.81 14.51 18.89
CA LEU A 36 10.13 14.85 18.33
C LEU A 36 10.47 13.95 17.15
N LEU A 37 10.19 12.64 17.28
CA LEU A 37 10.36 11.70 16.17
C LEU A 37 9.41 12.01 15.01
N ALA A 38 8.15 12.31 15.30
CA ALA A 38 7.16 12.72 14.31
C ALA A 38 7.57 14.02 13.59
N TYR A 39 8.07 15.00 14.33
CA TYR A 39 8.62 16.24 13.77
C TYR A 39 9.76 15.95 12.79
N ALA A 40 10.73 15.12 13.19
CA ALA A 40 11.85 14.75 12.34
C ALA A 40 11.42 14.02 11.03
N ASN A 41 10.35 13.25 11.10
CA ASN A 41 9.78 12.58 9.92
C ASN A 41 9.10 13.57 8.96
N ILE A 42 8.27 14.47 9.49
CA ILE A 42 7.49 15.42 8.70
C ILE A 42 8.37 16.52 8.12
N ALA A 43 9.36 17.01 8.87
CA ALA A 43 10.22 18.13 8.46
C ALA A 43 10.95 17.88 7.13
N LYS A 44 11.21 16.62 6.80
CA LYS A 44 11.85 16.22 5.54
C LYS A 44 10.93 16.32 4.32
N SER A 45 9.61 16.45 4.53
CA SER A 45 8.63 16.46 3.43
C SER A 45 8.44 17.86 2.86
N GLN A 46 8.25 17.96 1.54
CA GLN A 46 7.93 19.25 0.88
C GLN A 46 6.64 19.89 1.41
N GLY A 47 5.70 19.10 1.95
CA GLY A 47 4.45 19.57 2.52
C GLY A 47 4.56 20.11 3.95
N SER A 48 5.75 20.05 4.58
CA SER A 48 5.96 20.51 5.96
C SER A 48 5.62 21.99 6.15
N MET A 49 6.00 22.83 5.18
CA MET A 49 5.81 24.27 5.18
C MET A 49 4.43 24.72 4.68
N THR A 50 3.56 23.78 4.28
CA THR A 50 2.23 24.15 3.79
C THR A 50 1.28 24.45 4.95
N GLN A 51 0.75 25.67 4.98
CA GLN A 51 -0.17 26.18 6.00
C GLN A 51 -1.54 25.51 5.92
N GLY A 52 -2.04 25.06 7.08
CA GLY A 52 -3.42 24.62 7.25
C GLY A 52 -4.39 25.79 7.38
N VAL A 53 -5.56 25.52 8.01
CA VAL A 53 -6.58 26.56 8.31
C VAL A 53 -6.09 27.60 9.32
N ASP A 54 -5.13 27.24 10.15
CA ASP A 54 -4.54 28.09 11.20
C ASP A 54 -3.41 29.00 10.70
N GLY A 55 -3.06 28.94 9.42
CA GLY A 55 -1.99 29.74 8.84
C GLY A 55 -0.58 29.42 9.35
N GLN A 56 -0.42 28.34 10.12
CA GLN A 56 0.86 28.00 10.74
C GLN A 56 1.63 26.96 9.92
N THR A 57 2.95 27.02 10.03
CA THR A 57 3.90 26.09 9.41
C THR A 57 4.61 25.28 10.50
N LEU A 58 5.37 24.28 10.08
CA LEU A 58 6.12 23.41 11.01
C LEU A 58 7.24 24.16 11.74
N ASP A 59 7.76 25.25 11.18
CA ASP A 59 8.84 26.05 11.81
C ASP A 59 8.42 26.67 13.15
N ASN A 60 7.14 26.91 13.36
CA ASN A 60 6.61 27.40 14.62
C ASN A 60 6.45 26.32 15.70
N MET A 61 6.99 25.10 15.47
CA MET A 61 6.92 24.03 16.46
C MET A 61 7.95 24.23 17.56
N SER A 62 7.50 24.05 18.80
CA SER A 62 8.34 24.20 19.99
C SER A 62 7.96 23.19 21.06
N LEU A 63 8.85 22.91 21.99
CA LEU A 63 8.55 22.02 23.14
C LEU A 63 7.34 22.48 23.96
N PRO A 64 7.17 23.78 24.29
CA PRO A 64 5.96 24.25 24.96
C PRO A 64 4.68 23.98 24.16
N ARG A 65 4.74 24.08 22.83
CA ARG A 65 3.59 23.78 21.98
C ARG A 65 3.27 22.27 21.97
N ILE A 66 4.28 21.43 21.90
CA ILE A 66 4.13 19.96 22.01
C ILE A 66 3.50 19.60 23.36
N ASN A 67 3.97 20.20 24.46
CA ASN A 67 3.42 19.92 25.78
C ASN A 67 1.95 20.34 25.91
N ARG A 68 1.54 21.46 25.30
CA ARG A 68 0.12 21.86 25.23
C ARG A 68 -0.74 20.85 24.45
N ILE A 69 -0.23 20.33 23.35
CA ILE A 69 -0.90 19.26 22.57
C ILE A 69 -1.04 18.01 23.47
N ILE A 70 0.02 17.58 24.12
CA ILE A 70 0.00 16.41 25.00
C ILE A 70 -1.00 16.61 26.15
N GLU A 71 -1.06 17.78 26.74
CA GLU A 71 -2.00 18.07 27.84
C GLU A 71 -3.45 17.99 27.36
N SER A 72 -3.76 18.57 26.20
CA SER A 72 -5.10 18.47 25.59
C SER A 72 -5.49 17.02 25.26
N ILE A 73 -4.53 16.20 24.82
CA ILE A 73 -4.73 14.76 24.58
C ILE A 73 -4.97 14.03 25.90
N ARG A 74 -4.16 14.31 26.94
CA ARG A 74 -4.29 13.70 28.27
C ARG A 74 -5.65 13.98 28.88
N ASN A 75 -6.11 15.21 28.76
CA ASN A 75 -7.41 15.67 29.26
C ASN A 75 -8.57 15.30 28.30
N ARG A 76 -8.30 14.65 27.17
CA ARG A 76 -9.27 14.26 26.13
C ARG A 76 -10.01 15.43 25.47
N THR A 77 -9.51 16.66 25.66
CA THR A 77 -10.07 17.89 25.07
C THR A 77 -9.55 18.16 23.67
N TYR A 78 -8.57 17.40 23.20
CA TYR A 78 -8.01 17.55 21.85
C TYR A 78 -9.09 17.37 20.79
N GLN A 79 -9.22 18.40 19.91
CA GLN A 79 -10.11 18.39 18.76
C GLN A 79 -9.30 18.73 17.50
N PRO A 80 -9.27 17.85 16.52
CA PRO A 80 -8.67 18.13 15.22
C PRO A 80 -9.38 19.29 14.54
N LYS A 81 -8.59 20.12 13.86
CA LYS A 81 -9.14 21.22 13.03
C LYS A 81 -9.57 20.67 11.66
N PRO A 82 -10.56 21.28 11.02
CA PRO A 82 -10.94 20.89 9.66
C PRO A 82 -9.77 21.12 8.70
N ALA A 83 -9.62 20.24 7.70
CA ALA A 83 -8.59 20.38 6.70
C ALA A 83 -8.89 21.54 5.74
N LYS A 84 -7.89 22.35 5.37
CA LYS A 84 -8.04 23.38 4.33
C LYS A 84 -8.06 22.70 2.95
N ARG A 85 -9.14 22.84 2.18
CA ARG A 85 -9.26 22.28 0.84
C ARG A 85 -8.52 23.14 -0.18
N LYS A 86 -7.68 22.47 -1.00
CA LYS A 86 -7.00 23.06 -2.14
C LYS A 86 -7.12 22.12 -3.35
N TYR A 87 -7.29 22.67 -4.53
CA TYR A 87 -7.40 21.90 -5.75
C TYR A 87 -6.09 21.89 -6.51
N ILE A 88 -5.66 20.70 -6.96
CA ILE A 88 -4.46 20.50 -7.77
C ILE A 88 -4.87 19.96 -9.15
N PRO A 89 -4.41 20.58 -10.25
CA PRO A 89 -4.73 20.10 -11.59
C PRO A 89 -4.09 18.72 -11.85
N LYS A 90 -4.87 17.81 -12.42
CA LYS A 90 -4.41 16.54 -12.96
C LYS A 90 -3.94 16.71 -14.41
N LYS A 91 -3.11 15.79 -14.91
CA LYS A 91 -2.65 15.78 -16.32
C LYS A 91 -3.79 15.77 -17.36
N ASN A 92 -4.97 15.28 -16.99
CA ASN A 92 -6.17 15.24 -17.85
C ASN A 92 -7.07 16.47 -17.69
N GLY A 93 -6.59 17.56 -17.10
CA GLY A 93 -7.34 18.82 -16.89
C GLY A 93 -8.35 18.79 -15.74
N LYS A 94 -8.65 17.64 -15.14
CA LYS A 94 -9.53 17.55 -13.97
C LYS A 94 -8.81 18.03 -12.70
N LEU A 95 -9.56 18.56 -11.74
CA LEU A 95 -9.04 18.98 -10.45
C LEU A 95 -9.06 17.81 -9.46
N ARG A 96 -8.01 17.73 -8.63
CA ARG A 96 -7.93 16.81 -7.50
C ARG A 96 -8.05 17.61 -6.21
N PRO A 97 -9.06 17.37 -5.36
CA PRO A 97 -9.14 17.99 -4.04
C PRO A 97 -8.03 17.43 -3.15
N LEU A 98 -7.35 18.31 -2.42
CA LEU A 98 -6.35 17.97 -1.42
C LEU A 98 -6.74 18.67 -0.11
N GLY A 99 -6.78 17.93 0.99
CA GLY A 99 -6.98 18.48 2.33
C GLY A 99 -5.63 18.75 3.00
N ILE A 100 -5.40 19.98 3.41
CA ILE A 100 -4.20 20.38 4.15
C ILE A 100 -4.59 20.51 5.63
N THR A 101 -4.10 19.58 6.44
CA THR A 101 -4.32 19.56 7.89
C THR A 101 -3.51 20.63 8.59
N SER A 102 -3.95 21.06 9.79
CA SER A 102 -3.18 21.98 10.63
C SER A 102 -1.85 21.38 11.04
N THR A 103 -0.91 22.21 11.45
CA THR A 103 0.43 21.72 11.83
C THR A 103 0.39 20.83 13.08
N ASP A 104 -0.44 21.17 14.05
CA ASP A 104 -0.62 20.35 15.26
C ASP A 104 -1.23 19.00 14.88
N ASP A 105 -2.24 19.01 14.00
CA ASP A 105 -2.87 17.77 13.53
C ASP A 105 -1.91 16.90 12.72
N LYS A 106 -1.07 17.49 11.87
CA LYS A 106 -0.02 16.73 11.15
C LYS A 106 0.88 15.98 12.13
N LEU A 107 1.28 16.65 13.22
CA LEU A 107 2.17 16.06 14.22
C LEU A 107 1.50 14.92 14.99
N VAL A 108 0.27 15.13 15.47
CA VAL A 108 -0.50 14.08 16.18
C VAL A 108 -0.81 12.91 15.24
N GLN A 109 -1.22 13.19 14.01
CA GLN A 109 -1.48 12.15 13.01
C GLN A 109 -0.24 11.32 12.71
N GLU A 110 0.95 11.93 12.65
CA GLU A 110 2.18 11.18 12.43
C GLU A 110 2.50 10.25 13.61
N VAL A 111 2.27 10.67 14.85
CA VAL A 111 2.41 9.78 16.03
C VAL A 111 1.43 8.62 15.92
N VAL A 112 0.16 8.88 15.61
CA VAL A 112 -0.86 7.84 15.41
C VAL A 112 -0.47 6.91 14.26
N ARG A 113 0.04 7.45 13.14
CA ARG A 113 0.50 6.70 11.98
C ARG A 113 1.63 5.72 12.34
N MET A 114 2.65 6.19 13.08
CA MET A 114 3.76 5.33 13.50
C MET A 114 3.28 4.15 14.35
N ILE A 115 2.33 4.39 15.28
CA ILE A 115 1.76 3.33 16.12
C ILE A 115 0.96 2.34 15.27
N LEU A 116 0.07 2.83 14.40
CA LEU A 116 -0.71 1.97 13.51
C LEU A 116 0.16 1.19 12.54
N GLU A 117 1.20 1.85 11.97
CA GLU A 117 2.13 1.18 11.05
C GLU A 117 2.84 0.01 11.73
N ALA A 118 3.34 0.18 12.97
CA ALA A 118 3.97 -0.90 13.72
C ALA A 118 3.01 -2.10 13.96
N ILE A 119 1.71 -1.84 14.08
CA ILE A 119 0.69 -2.87 14.30
C ILE A 119 0.29 -3.58 13.01
N TYR A 120 0.10 -2.83 11.91
CA TYR A 120 -0.54 -3.36 10.70
C TYR A 120 0.44 -3.73 9.58
N GLU A 121 1.61 -3.04 9.46
CA GLU A 121 2.57 -3.31 8.38
C GLU A 121 2.98 -4.79 8.27
N PRO A 122 3.24 -5.51 9.39
CA PRO A 122 3.59 -6.92 9.32
C PRO A 122 2.44 -7.83 8.83
N THR A 123 1.20 -7.34 8.83
CA THR A 123 0.02 -8.13 8.47
C THR A 123 -0.48 -7.92 7.05
N PHE A 124 0.06 -6.92 6.35
CA PHE A 124 -0.35 -6.64 5.00
C PHE A 124 0.14 -7.68 4.00
N SER A 125 -0.71 -7.98 3.01
CA SER A 125 -0.37 -8.85 1.90
C SER A 125 0.94 -8.44 1.22
N ASN A 126 1.71 -9.44 0.78
CA ASN A 126 2.89 -9.21 -0.04
C ASN A 126 2.60 -8.61 -1.42
N ASN A 127 1.34 -8.65 -1.84
CA ASN A 127 0.87 -8.05 -3.10
C ASN A 127 0.52 -6.56 -2.97
N SER A 128 0.39 -6.05 -1.74
CA SER A 128 0.18 -4.63 -1.47
C SER A 128 1.49 -3.85 -1.51
N HIS A 129 1.58 -2.81 -2.34
CA HIS A 129 2.79 -2.02 -2.56
C HIS A 129 2.63 -0.52 -2.30
N GLY A 130 1.39 -0.01 -2.31
CA GLY A 130 1.09 1.42 -2.17
C GLY A 130 1.35 1.93 -0.75
N PHE A 131 2.00 3.09 -0.63
CA PHE A 131 2.21 3.80 0.65
C PHE A 131 2.82 2.99 1.79
N ARG A 132 3.59 1.96 1.48
CA ARG A 132 4.24 1.08 2.46
C ARG A 132 5.74 1.33 2.54
N PRO A 133 6.37 1.18 3.74
CA PRO A 133 7.81 1.25 3.89
C PRO A 133 8.53 0.25 2.96
N LYS A 134 9.64 0.69 2.35
CA LYS A 134 10.48 -0.15 1.47
C LYS A 134 9.75 -0.74 0.24
N ARG A 135 8.53 -0.26 -0.07
CA ARG A 135 7.74 -0.65 -1.23
C ARG A 135 7.52 0.54 -2.17
N SER A 136 7.36 0.26 -3.46
CA SER A 136 7.20 1.29 -4.49
C SER A 136 6.55 0.71 -5.75
N CYS A 137 6.22 1.55 -6.73
CA CYS A 137 5.80 1.11 -8.06
C CYS A 137 6.83 0.15 -8.69
N HIS A 138 8.13 0.35 -8.46
CA HIS A 138 9.19 -0.52 -8.98
C HIS A 138 9.16 -1.91 -8.35
N THR A 139 8.86 -2.02 -7.05
CA THR A 139 8.71 -3.32 -6.41
C THR A 139 7.49 -4.07 -6.93
N ALA A 140 6.38 -3.36 -7.19
CA ALA A 140 5.18 -3.93 -7.81
C ALA A 140 5.49 -4.46 -9.23
N LEU A 141 6.10 -3.64 -10.08
CA LEU A 141 6.48 -4.03 -11.44
C LEU A 141 7.44 -5.22 -11.45
N THR A 142 8.39 -5.26 -10.52
CA THR A 142 9.32 -6.38 -10.37
C THR A 142 8.58 -7.67 -10.00
N GLN A 143 7.59 -7.58 -9.12
CA GLN A 143 6.76 -8.71 -8.72
C GLN A 143 5.90 -9.21 -9.88
N VAL A 144 5.23 -8.30 -10.61
CA VAL A 144 4.49 -8.63 -11.83
C VAL A 144 5.40 -9.34 -12.85
N LYS A 145 6.59 -8.79 -13.13
CA LYS A 145 7.57 -9.40 -14.06
C LYS A 145 7.99 -10.82 -13.63
N LYS A 146 8.08 -11.07 -12.33
CA LYS A 146 8.45 -12.41 -11.81
C LYS A 146 7.30 -13.39 -11.86
N ASN A 147 6.10 -12.98 -11.44
CA ASN A 147 4.98 -13.87 -11.17
C ASN A 147 4.05 -14.08 -12.36
N PHE A 148 3.96 -13.10 -13.29
CA PHE A 148 3.05 -13.17 -14.44
C PHE A 148 3.64 -13.91 -15.64
N LYS A 149 4.57 -14.86 -15.40
CA LYS A 149 5.12 -15.70 -16.47
C LYS A 149 4.10 -16.78 -16.83
N GLY A 150 3.71 -16.81 -18.11
CA GLY A 150 2.74 -17.79 -18.61
C GLY A 150 1.28 -17.46 -18.30
N VAL A 151 0.99 -16.26 -17.81
CA VAL A 151 -0.38 -15.77 -17.63
C VAL A 151 -1.03 -15.52 -18.99
N THR A 152 -2.21 -16.09 -19.19
CA THR A 152 -3.01 -15.93 -20.43
C THR A 152 -4.02 -14.80 -20.32
N TRP A 153 -4.56 -14.56 -19.11
CA TRP A 153 -5.59 -13.57 -18.85
C TRP A 153 -5.17 -12.65 -17.71
N ILE A 154 -5.40 -11.37 -17.90
CA ILE A 154 -5.20 -10.34 -16.89
C ILE A 154 -6.54 -9.62 -16.70
N VAL A 155 -6.99 -9.53 -15.45
CA VAL A 155 -8.15 -8.72 -15.07
C VAL A 155 -7.61 -7.48 -14.40
N GLU A 156 -7.91 -6.32 -14.98
CA GLU A 156 -7.55 -5.02 -14.42
C GLU A 156 -8.80 -4.38 -13.81
N GLY A 157 -8.67 -3.87 -12.60
CA GLY A 157 -9.72 -3.15 -11.90
C GLY A 157 -9.19 -1.90 -11.24
N ASP A 158 -10.04 -0.86 -11.16
CA ASP A 158 -9.75 0.39 -10.45
C ASP A 158 -10.92 0.77 -9.56
N ILE A 159 -10.62 1.22 -8.33
CA ILE A 159 -11.63 1.67 -7.38
C ILE A 159 -11.81 3.17 -7.55
N LYS A 160 -12.94 3.56 -8.12
CA LYS A 160 -13.29 4.97 -8.32
C LYS A 160 -13.38 5.70 -6.99
N ALA A 161 -12.64 6.81 -6.87
CA ALA A 161 -12.65 7.69 -5.69
C ALA A 161 -12.44 6.93 -4.36
N CYS A 162 -11.51 5.99 -4.33
CA CYS A 162 -11.27 5.05 -3.24
C CYS A 162 -11.24 5.75 -1.87
N PHE A 163 -10.45 6.83 -1.72
CA PHE A 163 -10.33 7.58 -0.46
C PHE A 163 -11.61 8.31 -0.06
N ASP A 164 -12.44 8.70 -1.01
CA ASP A 164 -13.65 9.47 -0.75
C ASP A 164 -14.85 8.55 -0.41
N ASN A 165 -14.76 7.26 -0.73
CA ASN A 165 -15.85 6.29 -0.60
C ASN A 165 -15.67 5.29 0.55
N PHE A 166 -14.62 5.40 1.35
CA PHE A 166 -14.49 4.54 2.54
C PHE A 166 -15.58 4.85 3.56
N ASP A 167 -16.20 3.81 4.09
CA ASP A 167 -17.08 3.93 5.25
C ASP A 167 -16.21 4.03 6.52
N PRO A 168 -16.25 5.17 7.24
CA PRO A 168 -15.50 5.34 8.48
C PRO A 168 -15.89 4.35 9.58
N HIS A 169 -17.14 3.90 9.61
CA HIS A 169 -17.61 2.92 10.60
C HIS A 169 -16.97 1.57 10.34
N VAL A 170 -16.96 1.12 9.09
CA VAL A 170 -16.28 -0.13 8.71
C VAL A 170 -14.79 -0.05 9.05
N LEU A 171 -14.12 1.08 8.75
CA LEU A 171 -12.72 1.25 9.12
C LEU A 171 -12.49 1.12 10.63
N VAL A 172 -13.36 1.72 11.45
CA VAL A 172 -13.26 1.62 12.91
C VAL A 172 -13.48 0.18 13.39
N GLU A 173 -14.43 -0.55 12.82
CA GLU A 173 -14.62 -1.98 13.14
C GLU A 173 -13.39 -2.82 12.77
N LEU A 174 -12.73 -2.53 11.65
CA LEU A 174 -11.47 -3.18 11.27
C LEU A 174 -10.35 -2.88 12.28
N LEU A 175 -10.27 -1.64 12.76
CA LEU A 175 -9.32 -1.28 13.81
C LEU A 175 -9.60 -2.03 15.12
N ARG A 176 -10.87 -2.17 15.50
CA ARG A 176 -11.31 -2.92 16.70
C ARG A 176 -11.00 -4.42 16.64
N LYS A 177 -10.81 -4.98 15.45
CA LYS A 177 -10.34 -6.38 15.34
C LYS A 177 -9.02 -6.59 16.08
N ARG A 178 -8.12 -5.60 16.13
CA ARG A 178 -6.81 -5.69 16.75
C ARG A 178 -6.57 -4.73 17.93
N ILE A 179 -7.33 -3.66 18.04
CA ILE A 179 -7.15 -2.60 19.04
C ILE A 179 -8.38 -2.57 19.96
N SER A 180 -8.16 -2.74 21.26
CA SER A 180 -9.21 -2.63 22.28
C SER A 180 -9.17 -1.28 23.04
N ASP A 181 -8.23 -0.39 22.72
CA ASP A 181 -8.12 0.95 23.31
C ASP A 181 -9.10 1.92 22.63
N GLU A 182 -10.31 2.03 23.20
CA GLU A 182 -11.37 2.93 22.68
C GLU A 182 -10.98 4.42 22.72
N ALA A 183 -10.07 4.83 23.60
CA ALA A 183 -9.58 6.20 23.61
C ALA A 183 -8.71 6.49 22.38
N PHE A 184 -7.90 5.52 21.95
CA PHE A 184 -7.08 5.63 20.74
C PHE A 184 -7.95 5.60 19.48
N ILE A 185 -8.92 4.70 19.42
CA ILE A 185 -9.91 4.62 18.33
C ILE A 185 -10.74 5.90 18.26
N GLY A 186 -11.18 6.43 19.41
CA GLY A 186 -11.93 7.68 19.47
C GLY A 186 -11.16 8.88 18.93
N LEU A 187 -9.84 8.93 19.12
CA LEU A 187 -9.01 9.97 18.50
C LEU A 187 -8.95 9.82 16.97
N ILE A 188 -8.80 8.60 16.47
CA ILE A 188 -8.83 8.34 15.02
C ILE A 188 -10.19 8.76 14.45
N TRP A 189 -11.28 8.41 15.13
CA TRP A 189 -12.63 8.82 14.75
C TRP A 189 -12.77 10.34 14.64
N LYS A 190 -12.22 11.09 15.60
CA LYS A 190 -12.21 12.56 15.56
C LYS A 190 -11.49 13.07 14.29
N PHE A 191 -10.37 12.47 13.89
CA PHE A 191 -9.67 12.83 12.64
C PHE A 191 -10.52 12.52 11.39
N LEU A 192 -11.22 11.40 11.36
CA LEU A 192 -12.09 11.04 10.24
C LEU A 192 -13.28 12.02 10.10
N LYS A 193 -13.78 12.53 11.21
CA LYS A 193 -14.94 13.43 11.26
C LYS A 193 -14.59 14.93 11.34
N ALA A 194 -13.29 15.29 11.28
CA ALA A 194 -12.86 16.67 11.43
C ALA A 194 -13.39 17.64 10.34
N GLY A 195 -13.82 17.13 9.19
CA GLY A 195 -14.34 17.94 8.10
C GLY A 195 -13.26 18.70 7.32
N TYR A 196 -13.71 19.60 6.46
CA TYR A 196 -12.82 20.47 5.70
C TYR A 196 -13.41 21.86 5.51
N MET A 197 -12.52 22.84 5.32
CA MET A 197 -12.85 24.22 4.99
C MET A 197 -12.62 24.47 3.50
N GLU A 198 -13.65 24.93 2.82
CA GLU A 198 -13.63 25.32 1.42
C GLU A 198 -14.34 26.66 1.26
N GLN A 199 -13.68 27.65 0.63
CA GLN A 199 -14.23 29.00 0.45
C GLN A 199 -14.77 29.62 1.75
N TRP A 200 -14.05 29.40 2.88
CA TRP A 200 -14.44 29.87 4.24
C TRP A 200 -15.70 29.19 4.82
N GLN A 201 -16.24 28.17 4.15
CA GLN A 201 -17.35 27.37 4.64
C GLN A 201 -16.87 26.04 5.18
N TYR A 202 -17.41 25.64 6.33
CA TYR A 202 -17.16 24.32 6.91
C TYR A 202 -18.05 23.28 6.25
N ASN A 203 -17.43 22.16 5.88
CA ASN A 203 -18.09 21.00 5.29
C ASN A 203 -17.79 19.76 6.13
N CYS A 204 -18.84 19.03 6.49
CA CYS A 204 -18.70 17.75 7.19
C CYS A 204 -18.14 16.68 6.26
N THR A 205 -17.32 15.77 6.81
CA THR A 205 -16.92 14.54 6.12
C THR A 205 -17.87 13.42 6.54
N TYR A 206 -18.73 13.00 5.63
CA TYR A 206 -19.70 11.91 5.87
C TYR A 206 -19.12 10.54 5.52
N SER A 207 -18.31 10.47 4.45
CA SER A 207 -17.62 9.28 3.97
C SER A 207 -16.18 9.61 3.60
N GLY A 208 -15.36 8.60 3.58
CA GLY A 208 -13.97 8.71 3.13
C GLY A 208 -12.99 9.10 4.23
N VAL A 209 -11.75 9.13 3.81
CA VAL A 209 -10.59 9.56 4.60
C VAL A 209 -10.03 10.81 3.94
N PRO A 210 -9.83 11.92 4.65
CA PRO A 210 -9.40 13.19 4.04
C PRO A 210 -8.13 13.00 3.20
N GLN A 211 -8.21 13.24 1.88
CA GLN A 211 -7.04 13.18 1.00
C GLN A 211 -6.02 14.24 1.41
N GLY A 212 -4.82 13.80 1.80
CA GLY A 212 -3.75 14.68 2.30
C GLY A 212 -3.54 14.63 3.81
N SER A 213 -4.37 13.91 4.56
CA SER A 213 -4.12 13.57 5.96
C SER A 213 -2.97 12.54 6.06
N GLY A 214 -2.09 12.70 7.06
CA GLY A 214 -0.95 11.80 7.27
C GLY A 214 -1.31 10.34 7.53
N ILE A 215 -2.49 10.08 8.11
CA ILE A 215 -2.96 8.71 8.43
C ILE A 215 -3.75 8.07 7.27
N SER A 216 -4.25 8.86 6.32
CA SER A 216 -5.16 8.38 5.28
C SER A 216 -4.62 7.25 4.42
N PRO A 217 -3.35 7.27 3.97
CA PRO A 217 -2.79 6.18 3.17
C PRO A 217 -2.75 4.85 3.94
N LEU A 218 -2.41 4.91 5.22
CA LEU A 218 -2.37 3.72 6.06
C LEU A 218 -3.77 3.18 6.36
N CYS A 219 -4.74 4.06 6.63
CA CYS A 219 -6.15 3.68 6.77
C CYS A 219 -6.69 3.01 5.51
N ALA A 220 -6.31 3.52 4.33
CA ALA A 220 -6.66 2.89 3.06
C ALA A 220 -6.07 1.47 2.95
N ASN A 221 -4.80 1.29 3.31
CA ASN A 221 -4.17 -0.02 3.29
C ASN A 221 -4.84 -0.99 4.28
N ILE A 222 -5.22 -0.53 5.48
CA ILE A 222 -5.96 -1.36 6.46
C ILE A 222 -7.32 -1.77 5.89
N TYR A 223 -8.04 -0.85 5.26
CA TYR A 223 -9.35 -1.11 4.68
C TYR A 223 -9.26 -2.10 3.50
N LEU A 224 -8.33 -1.87 2.59
CA LEU A 224 -8.16 -2.68 1.38
C LEU A 224 -7.49 -4.04 1.66
N ASN A 225 -6.83 -4.21 2.80
CA ASN A 225 -6.26 -5.49 3.19
C ASN A 225 -7.33 -6.59 3.34
N GLU A 226 -8.59 -6.23 3.67
CA GLU A 226 -9.70 -7.18 3.69
C GLU A 226 -9.99 -7.75 2.28
N LEU A 227 -9.83 -6.91 1.25
CA LEU A 227 -9.93 -7.36 -0.14
C LEU A 227 -8.75 -8.30 -0.50
N ASP A 228 -7.54 -7.96 -0.06
CA ASP A 228 -6.37 -8.81 -0.29
C ASP A 228 -6.53 -10.19 0.36
N ILE A 229 -7.07 -10.24 1.60
CA ILE A 229 -7.37 -11.49 2.32
C ILE A 229 -8.41 -12.29 1.55
N TYR A 230 -9.53 -11.66 1.17
CA TYR A 230 -10.58 -12.30 0.39
C TYR A 230 -10.06 -12.89 -0.93
N MET A 231 -9.23 -12.12 -1.65
CA MET A 231 -8.64 -12.56 -2.91
C MET A 231 -7.65 -13.72 -2.71
N GLN A 232 -6.93 -13.72 -1.59
CA GLN A 232 -6.04 -14.83 -1.25
C GLN A 232 -6.83 -16.13 -0.96
N GLU A 233 -7.89 -16.06 -0.16
CA GLU A 233 -8.78 -17.18 0.11
C GLU A 233 -9.46 -17.69 -1.18
N TYR A 234 -9.92 -16.74 -2.02
CA TYR A 234 -10.49 -17.08 -3.32
C TYR A 234 -9.48 -17.80 -4.22
N LYS A 235 -8.23 -17.31 -4.24
CA LYS A 235 -7.14 -17.93 -4.99
C LYS A 235 -6.89 -19.35 -4.50
N GLU A 236 -6.74 -19.57 -3.20
CA GLU A 236 -6.50 -20.89 -2.61
C GLU A 236 -7.62 -21.89 -2.93
N LYS A 237 -8.87 -21.43 -2.96
CA LYS A 237 -10.03 -22.26 -3.31
C LYS A 237 -10.03 -22.71 -4.77
N TYR A 238 -9.49 -21.89 -5.68
CA TYR A 238 -9.56 -22.13 -7.13
C TYR A 238 -8.22 -22.44 -7.79
N ASP A 239 -7.09 -22.28 -7.08
CA ASP A 239 -5.80 -22.70 -7.60
C ASP A 239 -5.79 -24.21 -7.75
N CYS A 240 -5.53 -24.64 -8.99
CA CYS A 240 -5.25 -26.03 -9.29
C CYS A 240 -3.74 -26.25 -9.14
N GLU A 241 -3.32 -27.43 -8.70
CA GLU A 241 -1.92 -27.81 -8.80
C GLU A 241 -1.42 -27.58 -10.23
N PRO A 242 -0.23 -26.98 -10.40
CA PRO A 242 0.29 -26.70 -11.72
C PRO A 242 0.54 -28.02 -12.46
N VAL A 243 -0.40 -28.42 -13.30
CA VAL A 243 -0.18 -29.50 -14.24
C VAL A 243 0.93 -29.04 -15.18
N ARG A 244 2.10 -29.66 -15.12
CA ARG A 244 3.19 -29.40 -16.08
C ARG A 244 2.71 -29.78 -17.46
N ARG A 245 2.34 -28.78 -18.25
CA ARG A 245 2.05 -29.01 -19.68
C ARG A 245 3.29 -29.59 -20.36
N LYS A 246 3.11 -30.64 -21.11
CA LYS A 246 4.17 -31.16 -21.96
C LYS A 246 4.48 -30.14 -23.04
N THR A 247 5.75 -29.88 -23.27
CA THR A 247 6.20 -29.03 -24.38
C THR A 247 5.87 -29.68 -25.70
N THR A 248 5.55 -28.91 -26.72
CA THR A 248 5.34 -29.44 -28.07
C THR A 248 6.63 -30.07 -28.60
N LYS A 249 6.52 -31.16 -29.37
CA LYS A 249 7.68 -31.81 -30.00
C LYS A 249 8.45 -30.86 -30.91
N GLU A 250 7.72 -29.96 -31.60
CA GLU A 250 8.26 -28.90 -32.45
C GLU A 250 9.13 -27.93 -31.65
N TYR A 251 8.60 -27.43 -30.54
CA TYR A 251 9.37 -26.55 -29.65
C TYR A 251 10.62 -27.25 -29.07
N GLU A 252 10.51 -28.50 -28.70
CA GLU A 252 11.67 -29.25 -28.18
C GLU A 252 12.77 -29.43 -29.24
N ARG A 253 12.40 -29.74 -30.48
CA ARG A 253 13.34 -29.83 -31.61
C ARG A 253 14.01 -28.45 -31.86
N ALA A 254 13.24 -27.41 -31.98
CA ALA A 254 13.76 -26.05 -32.17
C ALA A 254 14.63 -25.59 -31.00
N SER A 255 14.24 -25.94 -29.74
CA SER A 255 15.03 -25.65 -28.56
C SER A 255 16.37 -26.38 -28.50
N ARG A 256 16.44 -27.66 -28.96
CA ARG A 256 17.69 -28.40 -29.09
C ARG A 256 18.61 -27.79 -30.13
N ARG A 257 18.07 -27.38 -31.32
CA ARG A 257 18.84 -26.70 -32.39
C ARG A 257 19.40 -25.36 -31.85
N TYR A 258 18.58 -24.55 -31.20
CA TYR A 258 19.03 -23.31 -30.59
C TYR A 258 20.15 -23.52 -29.57
N LYS A 259 20.01 -24.53 -28.67
CA LYS A 259 21.04 -24.83 -27.69
C LYS A 259 22.37 -25.24 -28.33
N LYS A 260 22.30 -26.05 -29.43
CA LYS A 260 23.48 -26.49 -30.21
C LYS A 260 24.16 -25.28 -30.88
N ALA A 261 23.43 -24.48 -31.60
CA ALA A 261 23.93 -23.28 -32.26
C ALA A 261 24.52 -22.26 -31.28
N ARG A 262 23.87 -22.06 -30.10
CA ARG A 262 24.40 -21.23 -29.03
C ARG A 262 25.72 -21.78 -28.48
N LYS A 263 25.82 -23.09 -28.24
CA LYS A 263 27.07 -23.70 -27.73
C LYS A 263 28.20 -23.57 -28.75
N ALA A 264 27.91 -23.76 -30.04
CA ALA A 264 28.90 -23.60 -31.11
C ALA A 264 29.41 -22.16 -31.20
N LEU A 265 28.49 -21.16 -31.14
CA LEU A 265 28.86 -19.75 -31.19
C LEU A 265 29.69 -19.33 -29.95
N MET A 266 29.34 -19.82 -28.75
CA MET A 266 30.05 -19.47 -27.51
C MET A 266 31.38 -20.20 -27.34
N GLY A 267 31.55 -21.35 -27.99
CA GLY A 267 32.79 -22.18 -27.94
C GLY A 267 33.79 -21.84 -29.04
N ALA A 268 33.44 -21.00 -30.01
CA ALA A 268 34.33 -20.63 -31.11
C ALA A 268 35.27 -19.47 -30.69
N GLU A 269 36.59 -19.64 -30.95
CA GLU A 269 37.60 -18.57 -30.69
C GLU A 269 37.32 -17.30 -31.48
N LYS A 270 36.70 -17.40 -32.68
CA LYS A 270 36.22 -16.27 -33.48
C LYS A 270 34.80 -16.55 -33.97
N SER A 271 33.91 -15.57 -33.79
CA SER A 271 32.55 -15.62 -34.30
C SER A 271 32.57 -15.50 -35.83
N THR A 272 32.30 -16.56 -36.55
CA THR A 272 32.13 -16.48 -38.01
C THR A 272 30.72 -15.99 -38.37
N PRO A 273 30.55 -15.30 -39.50
CA PRO A 273 29.21 -14.86 -39.95
C PRO A 273 28.20 -16.00 -40.06
N GLU A 274 28.65 -17.18 -40.41
CA GLU A 274 27.83 -18.41 -40.55
C GLU A 274 27.29 -18.87 -39.18
N LEU A 275 28.13 -18.95 -38.14
CA LEU A 275 27.73 -19.29 -36.79
C LEU A 275 26.73 -18.29 -36.20
N VAL A 276 26.92 -17.00 -36.46
CA VAL A 276 26.00 -15.92 -36.04
C VAL A 276 24.66 -16.06 -36.74
N ARG A 277 24.66 -16.38 -38.04
CA ARG A 277 23.45 -16.63 -38.82
C ARG A 277 22.68 -17.83 -38.31
N GLU A 278 23.33 -18.96 -38.15
CA GLU A 278 22.74 -20.20 -37.62
C GLU A 278 22.12 -19.99 -36.22
N PHE A 279 22.79 -19.25 -35.35
CA PHE A 279 22.26 -18.87 -34.04
C PHE A 279 21.01 -17.99 -34.13
N LYS A 280 21.03 -17.00 -35.01
CA LYS A 280 19.86 -16.11 -35.21
C LYS A 280 18.66 -16.87 -35.78
N ASP A 281 18.89 -17.74 -36.76
CA ASP A 281 17.84 -18.51 -37.41
C ASP A 281 17.24 -19.56 -36.44
N SER A 282 18.07 -20.29 -35.71
CA SER A 282 17.61 -21.22 -34.69
C SER A 282 16.86 -20.54 -33.52
N ARG A 283 17.26 -19.33 -33.17
CA ARG A 283 16.54 -18.51 -32.17
C ARG A 283 15.16 -18.09 -32.70
N ARG A 284 15.09 -17.64 -33.95
CA ARG A 284 13.83 -17.25 -34.63
C ARG A 284 12.88 -18.45 -34.76
N GLU A 285 13.40 -19.59 -35.16
CA GLU A 285 12.64 -20.84 -35.27
C GLU A 285 12.04 -21.23 -33.91
N LYS A 286 12.85 -21.22 -32.83
CA LYS A 286 12.37 -21.49 -31.46
C LYS A 286 11.29 -20.51 -31.00
N MET A 287 11.42 -19.23 -31.32
CA MET A 287 10.44 -18.20 -30.89
C MET A 287 9.11 -18.33 -31.64
N ASN A 288 9.11 -18.89 -32.85
CA ASN A 288 7.92 -19.07 -33.67
C ASN A 288 7.14 -20.36 -33.31
N GLN A 289 7.69 -21.24 -32.48
CA GLN A 289 7.00 -22.45 -32.07
C GLN A 289 6.16 -22.23 -30.82
N HIS A 290 4.97 -22.80 -30.79
CA HIS A 290 4.16 -22.83 -29.58
C HIS A 290 4.84 -23.67 -28.50
N TYR A 291 5.03 -23.08 -27.34
CA TYR A 291 5.69 -23.75 -26.21
C TYR A 291 4.86 -24.91 -25.67
N TYR A 292 3.54 -24.74 -25.59
CA TYR A 292 2.57 -25.73 -25.17
C TYR A 292 1.54 -26.02 -26.25
N ASN A 293 1.02 -27.24 -26.25
CA ASN A 293 -0.09 -27.57 -27.13
C ASN A 293 -1.34 -26.77 -26.73
N PRO A 294 -1.94 -25.96 -27.62
CA PRO A 294 -3.12 -25.17 -27.29
C PRO A 294 -4.39 -26.00 -27.03
N VAL A 295 -4.38 -27.28 -27.40
CA VAL A 295 -5.54 -28.19 -27.34
C VAL A 295 -5.20 -29.46 -26.53
N GLU A 296 -4.60 -29.33 -25.33
CA GLU A 296 -4.53 -30.49 -24.44
C GLU A 296 -5.89 -30.67 -23.73
N GLU A 297 -6.59 -31.77 -24.06
CA GLU A 297 -7.76 -32.23 -23.30
C GLU A 297 -7.35 -32.47 -21.85
N GLY A 298 -8.04 -31.82 -20.92
CA GLY A 298 -7.82 -31.96 -19.47
C GLY A 298 -7.61 -30.66 -18.70
N PHE A 299 -7.49 -29.52 -19.36
CA PHE A 299 -7.56 -28.23 -18.67
C PHE A 299 -8.99 -28.01 -18.20
N LYS A 300 -9.25 -28.18 -16.90
CA LYS A 300 -10.49 -27.70 -16.30
C LYS A 300 -10.59 -26.20 -16.55
N LYS A 301 -11.48 -25.79 -17.46
CA LYS A 301 -11.90 -24.39 -17.56
C LYS A 301 -12.43 -24.04 -16.18
N ILE A 302 -11.77 -23.10 -15.49
CA ILE A 302 -12.31 -22.53 -14.26
C ILE A 302 -13.67 -21.94 -14.66
N PRO A 303 -14.79 -22.42 -14.12
CA PRO A 303 -16.07 -21.83 -14.44
C PRO A 303 -16.05 -20.39 -13.93
N VAL A 304 -16.05 -19.43 -14.84
CA VAL A 304 -16.28 -18.03 -14.52
C VAL A 304 -17.72 -17.94 -14.03
N GLN A 305 -17.90 -17.98 -12.71
CA GLN A 305 -19.21 -17.63 -12.15
C GLN A 305 -19.40 -16.12 -12.37
N PRO A 306 -20.46 -15.69 -13.06
CA PRO A 306 -20.76 -14.28 -13.17
C PRO A 306 -20.95 -13.72 -11.76
N LEU A 307 -20.19 -12.67 -11.41
CA LEU A 307 -20.42 -11.88 -10.23
C LEU A 307 -21.91 -11.47 -10.22
N ARG A 308 -22.68 -11.99 -9.29
CA ARG A 308 -24.05 -11.50 -9.07
C ARG A 308 -23.93 -10.02 -8.68
N ARG A 309 -24.58 -9.16 -9.47
CA ARG A 309 -24.72 -7.73 -9.23
C ARG A 309 -25.48 -7.47 -7.93
#